data_397568eafea96a813184576d89fed6ae
#
_entry.id   397568eafea96a813184576d89fed6ae
#
_cell.length_a   1.000
_cell.length_b   1.000
_cell.length_c   1.000
_cell.angle_alpha   90.00
_cell.angle_beta   90.00
_cell.angle_gamma   90.00
#
_symmetry.space_group_name_H-M   'P 1'
#
loop_
_entity.id
_entity.type
_entity.pdbx_description
1 polymer ?
#
loop_
_entity_poly.entity_id
_entity_poly.type
_entity_poly.pdbx_seq_one_letter_code
_entity_poly.pdbx_strand_id
1 'polypeptide(L)'
;LSRYFQDYQTLSSDSEGRPLLNRATNGTYPPGSTLKPITAFAALDSGVTTVSETLFDSGHWTYPSSWGGGLNCWNRAGHGKVTVTSAITGSCNYYFAEMGYRMGMTTLRDYYSAFGLGSKTGIEIGDAAGSLPSQPEGQDLAPWAAFGQATQLYSPIQLANALATLVS
;
A
#
# COMPACT_ATOMS: atom_id res chain seq x y z
N LEU A 1 -2.61 -17.72 40.06
CA LEU A 1 -3.87 -17.73 39.32
C LEU A 1 -4.74 -16.50 39.58
N SER A 2 -4.90 -16.04 40.84
CA SER A 2 -5.71 -14.86 41.18
C SER A 2 -5.23 -13.57 40.50
N ARG A 3 -3.92 -13.38 40.40
CA ARG A 3 -3.29 -12.23 39.76
C ARG A 3 -3.51 -12.23 38.25
N TYR A 4 -3.50 -13.41 37.60
CA TYR A 4 -3.75 -13.57 36.18
C TYR A 4 -5.13 -13.01 35.78
N PHE A 5 -6.18 -13.30 36.51
CA PHE A 5 -7.52 -12.82 36.21
C PHE A 5 -7.67 -11.31 36.40
N GLN A 6 -7.01 -10.74 37.43
CA GLN A 6 -7.01 -9.29 37.64
C GLN A 6 -6.23 -8.56 36.54
N ASP A 7 -5.04 -9.07 36.20
CA ASP A 7 -4.22 -8.52 35.13
C ASP A 7 -4.95 -8.62 33.77
N TYR A 8 -5.62 -9.77 33.50
CA TYR A 8 -6.40 -9.95 32.28
C TYR A 8 -7.59 -8.98 32.20
N GLN A 9 -8.33 -8.78 33.27
CA GLN A 9 -9.44 -7.82 33.30
C GLN A 9 -8.95 -6.39 33.04
N THR A 10 -7.84 -5.99 33.66
CA THR A 10 -7.24 -4.68 33.43
C THR A 10 -6.81 -4.50 31.98
N LEU A 11 -6.11 -5.49 31.41
CA LEU A 11 -5.64 -5.45 30.02
C LEU A 11 -6.79 -5.50 29.00
N SER A 12 -7.84 -6.28 29.28
CA SER A 12 -8.99 -6.42 28.38
C SER A 12 -9.92 -5.21 28.40
N SER A 13 -9.96 -4.47 29.51
CA SER A 13 -10.76 -3.24 29.65
C SER A 13 -10.07 -1.99 29.09
N ASP A 14 -8.78 -2.05 28.79
CA ASP A 14 -8.02 -0.94 28.19
C ASP A 14 -8.39 -0.82 26.69
N SER A 15 -9.41 0.00 26.42
CA SER A 15 -9.91 0.23 25.04
C SER A 15 -9.00 1.15 24.22
N GLU A 16 -8.16 1.98 24.84
CA GLU A 16 -7.21 2.87 24.16
C GLU A 16 -5.91 2.14 23.81
N GLY A 17 -5.25 1.57 24.81
CA GLY A 17 -3.98 0.86 24.62
C GLY A 17 -4.13 -0.44 23.87
N ARG A 18 -5.27 -1.13 24.04
CA ARG A 18 -5.59 -2.42 23.43
C ARG A 18 -4.41 -3.40 23.52
N PRO A 19 -3.85 -3.63 24.73
CA PRO A 19 -2.60 -4.38 24.88
C PRO A 19 -2.70 -5.85 24.48
N LEU A 20 -3.92 -6.41 24.47
CA LEU A 20 -4.17 -7.78 24.04
C LEU A 20 -4.34 -7.91 22.51
N LEU A 21 -4.41 -6.82 21.77
CA LEU A 21 -4.47 -6.87 20.31
C LEU A 21 -3.12 -7.30 19.74
N ASN A 22 -3.07 -8.43 19.07
CA ASN A 22 -1.91 -8.79 18.28
C ASN A 22 -1.86 -7.90 17.02
N ARG A 23 -1.08 -6.82 17.09
CA ARG A 23 -0.98 -5.83 16.01
C ARG A 23 -0.33 -6.38 14.76
N ALA A 24 0.49 -7.42 14.87
CA ALA A 24 1.13 -8.04 13.73
C ALA A 24 0.15 -8.79 12.83
N THR A 25 -0.86 -9.42 13.44
CA THR A 25 -1.83 -10.25 12.70
C THR A 25 -3.21 -9.61 12.59
N ASN A 26 -3.66 -8.89 13.62
CA ASN A 26 -5.04 -8.37 13.69
C ASN A 26 -5.14 -6.82 13.62
N GLY A 27 -4.02 -6.11 13.74
CA GLY A 27 -3.97 -4.68 13.44
C GLY A 27 -3.93 -4.46 11.92
N THR A 28 -4.76 -3.54 11.40
CA THR A 28 -4.76 -3.18 9.98
C THR A 28 -4.41 -1.72 9.83
N TYR A 29 -3.49 -1.42 8.92
CA TYR A 29 -2.89 -0.10 8.75
C TYR A 29 -2.76 0.25 7.27
N PRO A 30 -2.77 1.56 6.91
CA PRO A 30 -2.36 1.99 5.58
C PRO A 30 -0.93 1.51 5.29
N PRO A 31 -0.69 0.81 4.18
CA PRO A 31 0.62 0.20 3.92
C PRO A 31 1.71 1.23 3.60
N GLY A 32 1.35 2.40 3.08
CA GLY A 32 2.30 3.39 2.65
C GLY A 32 3.30 2.85 1.64
N SER A 33 4.51 3.38 1.67
CA SER A 33 5.58 3.04 0.70
C SER A 33 6.04 1.58 0.73
N THR A 34 5.66 0.79 1.72
CA THR A 34 5.97 -0.65 1.73
C THR A 34 5.25 -1.41 0.62
N LEU A 35 4.19 -0.82 0.04
CA LEU A 35 3.44 -1.39 -1.08
C LEU A 35 4.12 -1.20 -2.44
N LYS A 36 5.01 -0.21 -2.57
CA LYS A 36 5.64 0.17 -3.85
C LYS A 36 6.34 -0.96 -4.62
N PRO A 37 7.04 -1.91 -4.00
CA PRO A 37 7.61 -3.04 -4.73
C PRO A 37 6.56 -3.88 -5.47
N ILE A 38 5.41 -4.14 -4.83
CA ILE A 38 4.30 -4.88 -5.45
C ILE A 38 3.67 -4.05 -6.59
N THR A 39 3.49 -2.75 -6.38
CA THR A 39 3.02 -1.84 -7.42
C THR A 39 3.99 -1.75 -8.61
N ALA A 40 5.30 -1.76 -8.36
CA ALA A 40 6.32 -1.77 -9.41
C ALA A 40 6.25 -3.06 -10.25
N PHE A 41 6.11 -4.21 -9.58
CA PHE A 41 5.88 -5.49 -10.26
C PHE A 41 4.61 -5.40 -11.14
N ALA A 42 3.50 -4.97 -10.57
CA ALA A 42 2.23 -4.83 -11.30
C ALA A 42 2.36 -3.93 -12.53
N ALA A 43 3.06 -2.80 -12.41
CA ALA A 43 3.28 -1.87 -13.52
C ALA A 43 4.14 -2.45 -14.63
N LEU A 44 5.16 -3.23 -14.29
CA LEU A 44 6.02 -3.93 -15.26
C LEU A 44 5.28 -5.08 -15.94
N ASP A 45 4.61 -5.93 -15.17
CA ASP A 45 3.92 -7.12 -15.66
C ASP A 45 2.69 -6.78 -16.53
N SER A 46 1.95 -5.72 -16.16
CA SER A 46 0.83 -5.20 -16.97
C SER A 46 1.27 -4.44 -18.23
N GLY A 47 2.56 -4.19 -18.40
CA GLY A 47 3.13 -3.51 -19.56
C GLY A 47 2.90 -1.99 -19.61
N VAL A 48 2.41 -1.36 -18.53
CA VAL A 48 2.20 0.11 -18.51
C VAL A 48 3.50 0.90 -18.36
N THR A 49 4.60 0.20 -18.03
CA THR A 49 5.96 0.75 -17.99
C THR A 49 6.98 -0.32 -18.37
N THR A 50 8.23 0.08 -18.56
CA THR A 50 9.37 -0.81 -18.78
C THR A 50 10.49 -0.46 -17.80
N VAL A 51 11.46 -1.38 -17.64
CA VAL A 51 12.62 -1.15 -16.75
C VAL A 51 13.43 0.09 -17.17
N SER A 52 13.47 0.39 -18.47
CA SER A 52 14.24 1.50 -19.05
C SER A 52 13.43 2.79 -19.20
N GLU A 53 12.11 2.76 -19.03
CA GLU A 53 11.30 3.96 -19.13
C GLU A 53 11.70 4.97 -18.06
N THR A 54 11.80 6.23 -18.48
CA THR A 54 12.19 7.34 -17.61
C THR A 54 11.06 8.36 -17.52
N LEU A 55 10.63 8.69 -16.30
CA LEU A 55 9.73 9.80 -16.02
C LEU A 55 10.52 10.96 -15.41
N PHE A 56 9.99 12.18 -15.51
CA PHE A 56 10.56 13.34 -14.85
C PHE A 56 9.70 13.77 -13.68
N ASP A 57 10.19 13.51 -12.46
CA ASP A 57 9.56 13.98 -11.22
C ASP A 57 9.97 15.45 -10.95
N SER A 58 9.01 16.36 -11.06
CA SER A 58 9.15 17.78 -10.74
C SER A 58 8.80 18.12 -9.29
N GLY A 59 8.50 17.12 -8.45
CA GLY A 59 8.04 17.29 -7.07
C GLY A 59 6.52 17.35 -6.91
N HIS A 60 5.77 17.52 -8.00
CA HIS A 60 4.31 17.55 -8.00
C HIS A 60 3.76 16.83 -9.22
N TRP A 61 2.93 15.80 -8.97
CA TRP A 61 2.21 15.07 -10.01
C TRP A 61 0.80 15.63 -10.12
N THR A 62 0.32 15.85 -11.36
CA THR A 62 -1.03 16.35 -11.65
C THR A 62 -1.79 15.35 -12.50
N TYR A 63 -3.10 15.25 -12.28
CA TYR A 63 -3.94 14.47 -13.16
C TYR A 63 -3.87 14.98 -14.60
N PRO A 64 -3.63 14.10 -15.59
CA PRO A 64 -3.64 14.50 -17.02
C PRO A 64 -5.00 14.97 -17.53
N SER A 65 -6.06 14.64 -16.82
CA SER A 65 -7.43 15.05 -17.15
C SER A 65 -7.84 16.36 -16.48
N SER A 66 -8.93 16.97 -16.93
CA SER A 66 -9.50 18.23 -16.43
C SER A 66 -10.03 18.17 -14.98
N TRP A 67 -9.81 17.09 -14.26
CA TRP A 67 -10.26 16.90 -12.88
C TRP A 67 -9.60 17.84 -11.88
N GLY A 68 -8.49 18.47 -12.29
CA GLY A 68 -7.71 19.33 -11.41
C GLY A 68 -7.09 18.58 -10.23
N GLY A 69 -6.23 19.23 -9.48
CA GLY A 69 -5.57 18.63 -8.32
C GLY A 69 -4.39 17.73 -8.72
N GLY A 70 -3.82 17.11 -7.74
CA GLY A 70 -2.63 16.27 -7.88
C GLY A 70 -2.10 15.86 -6.52
N LEU A 71 -0.91 15.33 -6.48
CA LEU A 71 -0.23 14.99 -5.26
C LEU A 71 1.24 15.42 -5.27
N ASN A 72 1.75 15.62 -4.10
CA ASN A 72 3.14 16.02 -3.97
C ASN A 72 4.04 14.81 -3.71
N CYS A 73 5.17 14.76 -4.36
CA CYS A 73 6.25 13.92 -3.92
C CYS A 73 6.76 14.40 -2.54
N TRP A 74 7.27 13.48 -1.72
CA TRP A 74 7.87 13.85 -0.44
C TRP A 74 9.10 14.78 -0.66
N ASN A 75 9.86 14.55 -1.73
CA ASN A 75 10.87 15.49 -2.21
C ASN A 75 10.19 16.57 -3.06
N ARG A 76 9.97 17.74 -2.50
CA ARG A 76 9.29 18.86 -3.16
C ARG A 76 10.07 19.45 -4.33
N ALA A 77 11.38 19.27 -4.36
CA ALA A 77 12.23 19.68 -5.48
C ALA A 77 12.19 18.68 -6.65
N GLY A 78 11.54 17.52 -6.43
CA GLY A 78 11.51 16.40 -7.37
C GLY A 78 12.77 15.56 -7.32
N HIS A 79 12.69 14.36 -7.90
CA HIS A 79 13.83 13.46 -8.07
C HIS A 79 14.49 13.59 -9.45
N GLY A 80 13.95 14.48 -10.31
CA GLY A 80 14.41 14.58 -11.70
C GLY A 80 14.03 13.35 -12.53
N LYS A 81 14.95 12.85 -13.33
CA LYS A 81 14.73 11.63 -14.13
C LYS A 81 14.75 10.39 -13.26
N VAL A 82 13.65 9.62 -13.26
CA VAL A 82 13.49 8.40 -12.49
C VAL A 82 13.06 7.24 -13.38
N THR A 83 13.68 6.07 -13.18
CA THR A 83 13.22 4.76 -13.66
C THR A 83 12.51 4.03 -12.53
N VAL A 84 11.90 2.87 -12.79
CA VAL A 84 11.28 2.05 -11.74
C VAL A 84 12.28 1.75 -10.60
N THR A 85 13.52 1.43 -10.92
CA THR A 85 14.56 1.11 -9.92
C THR A 85 14.87 2.32 -9.04
N SER A 86 15.15 3.48 -9.63
CA SER A 86 15.45 4.69 -8.85
C SER A 86 14.21 5.22 -8.11
N ALA A 87 13.01 4.99 -8.64
CA ALA A 87 11.76 5.35 -7.97
C ALA A 87 11.51 4.50 -6.70
N ILE A 88 11.84 3.19 -6.72
CA ILE A 88 11.80 2.34 -5.52
C ILE A 88 12.85 2.83 -4.51
N THR A 89 14.10 3.00 -4.94
CA THR A 89 15.21 3.43 -4.08
C THR A 89 14.94 4.78 -3.42
N GLY A 90 14.44 5.76 -4.19
CA GLY A 90 14.11 7.11 -3.71
C GLY A 90 12.71 7.22 -3.10
N SER A 91 11.94 6.13 -3.08
CA SER A 91 10.53 6.14 -2.64
C SER A 91 9.69 7.23 -3.31
N CYS A 92 9.85 7.42 -4.62
CA CYS A 92 9.27 8.50 -5.39
C CYS A 92 7.74 8.38 -5.53
N ASN A 93 6.98 9.24 -4.85
CA ASN A 93 5.52 9.22 -4.95
C ASN A 93 5.01 9.61 -6.33
N TYR A 94 5.70 10.54 -7.01
CA TYR A 94 5.37 10.97 -8.37
C TYR A 94 5.31 9.79 -9.34
N TYR A 95 6.39 8.98 -9.36
CA TYR A 95 6.46 7.81 -10.23
C TYR A 95 5.31 6.84 -9.97
N PHE A 96 5.08 6.49 -8.72
CA PHE A 96 4.04 5.53 -8.36
C PHE A 96 2.63 6.06 -8.58
N ALA A 97 2.39 7.37 -8.43
CA ALA A 97 1.13 7.98 -8.80
C ALA A 97 0.83 7.85 -10.30
N GLU A 98 1.83 8.10 -11.13
CA GLU A 98 1.72 7.90 -12.57
C GLU A 98 1.45 6.44 -12.94
N MET A 99 2.13 5.49 -12.29
CA MET A 99 1.87 4.06 -12.50
C MET A 99 0.43 3.70 -12.08
N GLY A 100 -0.03 4.21 -10.95
CA GLY A 100 -1.40 4.00 -10.50
C GLY A 100 -2.43 4.56 -11.47
N TYR A 101 -2.20 5.75 -11.98
CA TYR A 101 -3.06 6.37 -12.99
C TYR A 101 -3.13 5.53 -14.28
N ARG A 102 -1.98 5.06 -14.78
CA ARG A 102 -1.91 4.25 -16.01
C ARG A 102 -2.59 2.88 -15.86
N MET A 103 -2.39 2.22 -14.73
CA MET A 103 -3.01 0.91 -14.45
C MET A 103 -4.51 1.01 -14.16
N GLY A 104 -4.92 2.06 -13.46
CA GLY A 104 -6.26 2.20 -12.91
C GLY A 104 -6.52 1.28 -11.72
N MET A 105 -7.63 1.54 -11.01
CA MET A 105 -7.97 0.88 -9.76
C MET A 105 -8.20 -0.62 -9.90
N THR A 106 -8.85 -1.05 -10.98
CA THR A 106 -9.16 -2.47 -11.20
C THR A 106 -7.89 -3.30 -11.30
N THR A 107 -6.95 -2.89 -12.16
CA THR A 107 -5.66 -3.59 -12.32
C THR A 107 -4.89 -3.63 -11.00
N LEU A 108 -4.80 -2.51 -10.27
CA LEU A 108 -4.14 -2.49 -8.96
C LEU A 108 -4.76 -3.49 -7.98
N ARG A 109 -6.08 -3.56 -7.89
CA ARG A 109 -6.80 -4.49 -7.02
C ARG A 109 -6.53 -5.95 -7.38
N ASP A 110 -6.51 -6.26 -8.68
CA ASP A 110 -6.27 -7.62 -9.17
C ASP A 110 -4.87 -8.10 -8.77
N TYR A 111 -3.83 -7.27 -8.98
CA TYR A 111 -2.49 -7.60 -8.55
C TYR A 111 -2.37 -7.69 -7.03
N TYR A 112 -2.91 -6.75 -6.27
CA TYR A 112 -2.85 -6.80 -4.81
C TYR A 112 -3.54 -8.05 -4.27
N SER A 113 -4.69 -8.43 -4.85
CA SER A 113 -5.38 -9.67 -4.52
C SER A 113 -4.55 -10.91 -4.87
N ALA A 114 -3.89 -10.93 -6.03
CA ALA A 114 -3.01 -12.03 -6.43
C ALA A 114 -1.82 -12.23 -5.49
N PHE A 115 -1.32 -11.14 -4.88
CA PHE A 115 -0.31 -11.19 -3.81
C PHE A 115 -0.88 -11.51 -2.42
N GLY A 116 -2.18 -11.88 -2.32
CA GLY A 116 -2.83 -12.26 -1.06
C GLY A 116 -3.27 -11.09 -0.17
N LEU A 117 -3.14 -9.85 -0.64
CA LEU A 117 -3.64 -8.68 0.08
C LEU A 117 -5.18 -8.64 0.04
N GLY A 118 -5.81 -8.23 1.13
CA GLY A 118 -7.26 -8.25 1.26
C GLY A 118 -7.86 -9.61 1.61
N SER A 119 -7.02 -10.62 1.89
CA SER A 119 -7.43 -11.97 2.30
C SER A 119 -6.64 -12.42 3.53
N LYS A 120 -7.18 -13.38 4.27
CA LYS A 120 -6.45 -13.98 5.40
C LYS A 120 -5.24 -14.75 4.90
N THR A 121 -4.14 -14.70 5.64
CA THR A 121 -2.90 -15.42 5.28
C THR A 121 -2.97 -16.91 5.59
N GLY A 122 -3.90 -17.33 6.44
CA GLY A 122 -4.02 -18.70 6.91
C GLY A 122 -3.10 -19.04 8.08
N ILE A 123 -2.48 -18.05 8.73
CA ILE A 123 -1.68 -18.27 9.93
C ILE A 123 -2.53 -18.87 11.05
N GLU A 124 -2.01 -19.87 11.77
CA GLU A 124 -2.74 -20.69 12.75
C GLU A 124 -3.36 -19.89 13.90
N ILE A 125 -2.73 -18.79 14.32
CA ILE A 125 -3.21 -17.92 15.39
C ILE A 125 -4.32 -16.95 14.94
N GLY A 126 -4.72 -17.03 13.67
CA GLY A 126 -5.72 -16.15 13.06
C GLY A 126 -5.20 -14.74 12.75
N ASP A 127 -5.78 -14.14 11.72
CA ASP A 127 -5.40 -12.81 11.24
C ASP A 127 -6.59 -12.06 10.65
N ALA A 128 -6.43 -10.74 10.51
CA ALA A 128 -7.38 -9.87 9.83
C ALA A 128 -7.18 -9.95 8.31
N ALA A 129 -8.28 -10.00 7.56
CA ALA A 129 -8.22 -10.00 6.09
C ALA A 129 -7.76 -8.67 5.49
N GLY A 130 -7.84 -7.57 6.25
CA GLY A 130 -7.58 -6.25 5.69
C GLY A 130 -8.61 -5.84 4.63
N SER A 131 -8.27 -4.86 3.80
CA SER A 131 -9.14 -4.41 2.72
C SER A 131 -8.34 -3.94 1.51
N LEU A 132 -8.78 -4.32 0.32
CA LEU A 132 -8.27 -3.77 -0.94
C LEU A 132 -8.72 -2.31 -1.11
N PRO A 133 -8.01 -1.49 -1.90
CA PRO A 133 -8.42 -0.13 -2.16
C PRO A 133 -9.80 -0.10 -2.84
N SER A 134 -10.60 0.90 -2.52
CA SER A 134 -11.89 1.18 -3.16
C SER A 134 -11.82 2.49 -3.94
N GLN A 135 -12.68 2.60 -4.94
CA GLN A 135 -12.81 3.82 -5.74
C GLN A 135 -14.25 4.33 -5.62
N PRO A 136 -14.48 5.36 -4.81
CA PRO A 136 -15.77 6.02 -4.77
C PRO A 136 -16.13 6.62 -6.13
N GLU A 137 -17.42 6.72 -6.41
CA GLU A 137 -17.91 7.36 -7.61
C GLU A 137 -17.40 8.81 -7.72
N GLY A 138 -16.96 9.19 -8.91
CA GLY A 138 -16.45 10.54 -9.16
C GLY A 138 -15.07 10.86 -8.60
N GLN A 139 -14.32 9.86 -8.08
CA GLN A 139 -12.96 10.05 -7.58
C GLN A 139 -12.03 9.01 -8.18
N ASP A 140 -10.88 9.44 -8.70
CA ASP A 140 -9.81 8.52 -9.09
C ASP A 140 -8.76 8.45 -7.97
N LEU A 141 -8.82 7.36 -7.19
CA LEU A 141 -7.88 7.09 -6.11
C LEU A 141 -6.74 6.14 -6.51
N ALA A 142 -6.69 5.67 -7.75
CA ALA A 142 -5.65 4.75 -8.20
C ALA A 142 -4.23 5.33 -8.03
N PRO A 143 -3.95 6.62 -8.31
CA PRO A 143 -2.66 7.22 -8.03
C PRO A 143 -2.25 7.15 -6.56
N TRP A 144 -3.21 7.36 -5.63
CA TRP A 144 -2.97 7.28 -4.18
C TRP A 144 -2.82 5.83 -3.70
N ALA A 145 -3.62 4.92 -4.26
CA ALA A 145 -3.56 3.49 -3.94
C ALA A 145 -2.20 2.89 -4.31
N ALA A 146 -1.61 3.33 -5.40
CA ALA A 146 -0.35 2.82 -5.93
C ALA A 146 0.86 2.99 -5.00
N PHE A 147 0.83 3.96 -4.08
CA PHE A 147 1.85 4.12 -3.04
C PHE A 147 1.29 3.95 -1.61
N GLY A 148 0.14 3.30 -1.49
CA GLY A 148 -0.39 2.85 -0.20
C GLY A 148 -1.09 3.92 0.64
N GLN A 149 -1.65 4.97 0.03
CA GLN A 149 -2.25 6.13 0.71
C GLN A 149 -3.74 6.37 0.33
N ALA A 150 -4.44 5.34 -0.15
CA ALA A 150 -5.87 5.40 -0.38
C ALA A 150 -6.65 4.74 0.77
N THR A 151 -7.66 3.95 0.47
CA THR A 151 -8.57 3.33 1.44
C THR A 151 -8.14 1.94 1.91
N GLN A 152 -7.08 1.37 1.33
CA GLN A 152 -6.59 0.03 1.67
C GLN A 152 -5.95 -0.04 3.05
N LEU A 153 -6.22 -1.15 3.72
CA LEU A 153 -5.67 -1.44 5.05
C LEU A 153 -5.18 -2.89 5.08
N TYR A 154 -3.96 -3.12 5.53
CA TYR A 154 -3.38 -4.46 5.63
C TYR A 154 -2.72 -4.68 6.99
N SER A 155 -2.67 -5.93 7.42
CA SER A 155 -1.89 -6.29 8.60
C SER A 155 -0.40 -6.43 8.23
N PRO A 156 0.52 -6.23 9.19
CA PRO A 156 1.94 -6.45 8.95
C PRO A 156 2.27 -7.84 8.39
N ILE A 157 1.57 -8.88 8.85
CA ILE A 157 1.79 -10.24 8.34
C ILE A 157 1.36 -10.40 6.87
N GLN A 158 0.28 -9.74 6.43
CA GLN A 158 -0.11 -9.75 5.03
C GLN A 158 0.94 -9.09 4.14
N LEU A 159 1.47 -7.92 4.55
CA LEU A 159 2.53 -7.24 3.81
C LEU A 159 3.81 -8.07 3.74
N ALA A 160 4.19 -8.70 4.86
CA ALA A 160 5.35 -9.59 4.89
C ALA A 160 5.17 -10.79 3.94
N ASN A 161 3.99 -11.42 3.94
CA ASN A 161 3.66 -12.53 3.05
C ASN A 161 3.68 -12.10 1.58
N ALA A 162 3.06 -10.97 1.25
CA ALA A 162 3.04 -10.45 -0.11
C ALA A 162 4.45 -10.12 -0.64
N LEU A 163 5.31 -9.53 0.21
CA LEU A 163 6.71 -9.26 -0.15
C LEU A 163 7.54 -10.55 -0.25
N ALA A 164 7.28 -11.54 0.60
CA ALA A 164 7.92 -12.85 0.46
C ALA A 164 7.55 -13.53 -0.87
N THR A 165 6.28 -13.44 -1.28
CA THR A 165 5.81 -13.94 -2.57
C THR A 165 6.50 -13.24 -3.76
N LEU A 166 6.78 -11.94 -3.63
CA LEU A 166 7.46 -11.18 -4.67
C LEU A 166 8.90 -11.64 -4.93
N VAL A 167 9.58 -12.20 -3.92
CA VAL A 167 11.01 -12.58 -4.00
C VAL A 167 11.23 -14.10 -4.02
N SER A 168 10.17 -14.91 -3.98
CA SER A 168 10.23 -16.36 -4.11
C SER A 168 10.16 -16.78 -5.58
#